data_5df880792117d7efa1fa51afdd739f40
#
_entry.id   5df880792117d7efa1fa51afdd739f40
#
_cell.length_a   1.000
_cell.length_b   1.000
_cell.length_c   1.000
_cell.angle_alpha   90.00
_cell.angle_beta   90.00
_cell.angle_gamma   90.00
#
_symmetry.space_group_name_H-M   'P 1'
#
loop_
_entity.id
_entity.type
_entity.pdbx_description
1 polymer ?
#
loop_
_entity_poly.entity_id
_entity_poly.type
_entity_poly.pdbx_seq_one_letter_code
_entity_poly.pdbx_strand_id
1 'polypeptide(L)'
;PDKNNRIEYTVCDHEMYSGWDAIKKAGCKFISINPQVTTTDEKMGSDWVRIVPNTDTALFLAMSYHLISQKKHNQAFIDKYTVGFDKFRAYLEGKDKDGTPAKTPEWAAKITGVPAARIRELAELMQSKRTQLAASWAIQRAHHGEMPYWAIVNFACILGNIGLPGQGVGFSWHYGGGGTAQSGGTAPTGLSQGRNPVKKICPASRINEMLLNPGKEFTYNGSKYTYPKVKLIYNAGNNAFSHQQDLNELAR
;
A
#
# COMPACT_ATOMS: atom_id res chain seq x y z
N PRO A 1 11.48 7.96 4.24
CA PRO A 1 12.58 7.81 3.27
C PRO A 1 13.88 8.29 3.88
N ASP A 2 14.84 7.41 3.89
CA ASP A 2 16.17 7.68 4.36
C ASP A 2 16.90 8.63 3.38
N LYS A 3 18.00 9.24 3.83
CA LYS A 3 18.86 10.09 2.99
C LYS A 3 19.34 9.40 1.72
N ASN A 4 19.32 8.08 1.68
CA ASN A 4 19.63 7.29 0.50
C ASN A 4 18.53 7.34 -0.58
N ASN A 5 17.33 7.75 -0.24
CA ASN A 5 16.20 7.90 -1.18
C ASN A 5 16.09 9.31 -1.77
N ARG A 6 17.10 10.15 -1.58
CA ARG A 6 17.12 11.51 -2.14
C ARG A 6 17.25 11.54 -3.64
N ILE A 7 17.86 10.53 -4.21
CA ILE A 7 18.11 10.41 -5.64
C ILE A 7 17.38 9.17 -6.09
N GLU A 8 16.09 9.25 -6.23
CA GLU A 8 15.36 8.19 -6.86
C GLU A 8 15.11 8.51 -8.31
N TYR A 9 15.04 7.47 -9.06
CA TYR A 9 14.97 7.28 -10.51
C TYR A 9 14.35 8.40 -11.32
N THR A 10 13.46 9.17 -10.75
CA THR A 10 12.61 10.08 -11.51
C THR A 10 12.54 11.48 -10.93
N VAL A 11 13.13 11.72 -9.76
CA VAL A 11 13.07 13.01 -9.09
C VAL A 11 14.47 13.47 -8.79
N CYS A 12 14.98 14.36 -9.62
CA CYS A 12 16.21 15.10 -9.35
C CYS A 12 15.92 16.34 -8.49
N ASP A 13 14.98 16.21 -7.55
CA ASP A 13 14.59 17.30 -6.69
C ASP A 13 15.36 17.26 -5.38
N HIS A 14 16.14 18.29 -5.12
CA HIS A 14 16.93 18.43 -3.90
C HIS A 14 16.16 19.12 -2.76
N GLU A 15 14.86 19.37 -2.94
CA GLU A 15 14.04 20.15 -2.01
C GLU A 15 13.42 19.31 -0.86
N MET A 16 13.72 18.04 -0.75
CA MET A 16 13.13 17.16 0.27
C MET A 16 13.30 17.74 1.69
N TYR A 17 14.47 18.23 2.03
CA TYR A 17 14.72 18.78 3.38
C TYR A 17 14.02 20.11 3.62
N SER A 18 14.00 20.99 2.64
CA SER A 18 13.26 22.25 2.73
C SER A 18 11.76 22.01 2.85
N GLY A 19 11.24 21.02 2.12
CA GLY A 19 9.87 20.56 2.24
C GLY A 19 9.53 20.03 3.65
N TRP A 20 10.39 19.20 4.23
CA TRP A 20 10.22 18.73 5.60
C TRP A 20 10.25 19.86 6.63
N ASP A 21 11.17 20.79 6.48
CA ASP A 21 11.27 21.94 7.36
C ASP A 21 10.01 22.85 7.26
N ALA A 22 9.48 23.01 6.03
CA ALA A 22 8.24 23.75 5.81
C ALA A 22 7.03 23.06 6.48
N ILE A 23 6.90 21.74 6.35
CA ILE A 23 5.82 20.97 6.98
C ILE A 23 5.92 21.03 8.51
N LYS A 24 7.14 20.91 9.06
CA LYS A 24 7.37 21.07 10.52
C LYS A 24 6.98 22.47 11.00
N LYS A 25 7.41 23.50 10.27
CA LYS A 25 7.07 24.90 10.57
C LYS A 25 5.57 25.17 10.51
N ALA A 26 4.85 24.44 9.64
CA ALA A 26 3.39 24.48 9.58
C ALA A 26 2.68 23.76 10.74
N GLY A 27 3.43 23.16 11.67
CA GLY A 27 2.88 22.48 12.86
C GLY A 27 2.30 21.09 12.58
N CYS A 28 2.65 20.46 11.46
CA CYS A 28 2.23 19.11 11.17
C CYS A 28 2.90 18.11 12.11
N LYS A 29 2.11 17.21 12.68
CA LYS A 29 2.61 16.04 13.42
C LYS A 29 2.93 14.90 12.47
N PHE A 30 4.05 14.24 12.74
CA PHE A 30 4.45 13.03 12.05
C PHE A 30 4.26 11.83 12.98
N ILE A 31 3.57 10.83 12.49
CA ILE A 31 3.44 9.53 13.16
C ILE A 31 4.11 8.51 12.23
N SER A 32 5.10 7.82 12.76
CA SER A 32 5.86 6.81 12.04
C SER A 32 5.52 5.43 12.57
N ILE A 33 4.88 4.62 11.74
CA ILE A 33 4.53 3.24 12.08
C ILE A 33 5.55 2.34 11.38
N ASN A 34 6.56 1.94 12.12
CA ASN A 34 7.73 1.22 11.59
C ASN A 34 8.27 0.20 12.60
N PRO A 35 8.91 -0.90 12.12
CA PRO A 35 9.58 -1.85 13.01
C PRO A 35 10.76 -1.24 13.77
N GLN A 36 11.39 -0.21 13.20
CA GLN A 36 12.59 0.43 13.74
C GLN A 36 12.53 1.96 13.55
N VAL A 37 13.21 2.69 14.41
CA VAL A 37 13.41 4.13 14.25
C VAL A 37 14.40 4.38 13.12
N THR A 38 14.09 5.35 12.27
CA THR A 38 14.93 5.75 11.14
C THR A 38 15.48 7.15 11.33
N THR A 39 16.50 7.52 10.55
CA THR A 39 17.03 8.89 10.56
C THR A 39 15.98 9.93 10.11
N THR A 40 14.97 9.50 9.37
CA THR A 40 13.80 10.34 9.03
C THR A 40 12.98 10.64 10.29
N ASP A 41 12.75 9.64 11.12
CA ASP A 41 11.98 9.79 12.36
C ASP A 41 12.66 10.78 13.31
N GLU A 42 13.98 10.65 13.47
CA GLU A 42 14.80 11.57 14.28
C GLU A 42 14.70 13.00 13.73
N LYS A 43 14.90 13.18 12.42
CA LYS A 43 14.84 14.50 11.80
C LYS A 43 13.46 15.14 11.88
N MET A 44 12.40 14.35 11.69
CA MET A 44 11.04 14.85 11.71
C MET A 44 10.47 15.01 13.12
N GLY A 45 11.11 14.41 14.14
CA GLY A 45 10.56 14.33 15.47
C GLY A 45 9.27 13.52 15.51
N SER A 46 9.27 12.38 14.82
CA SER A 46 8.10 11.54 14.66
C SER A 46 7.67 10.91 15.97
N ASP A 47 6.36 10.81 16.19
CA ASP A 47 5.77 9.92 17.17
C ASP A 47 5.86 8.48 16.65
N TRP A 48 6.87 7.75 17.13
CA TRP A 48 7.16 6.42 16.63
C TRP A 48 6.28 5.36 17.28
N VAL A 49 5.66 4.57 16.44
CA VAL A 49 4.83 3.42 16.82
C VAL A 49 5.50 2.16 16.29
N ARG A 50 6.07 1.38 17.20
CA ARG A 50 6.68 0.10 16.85
C ARG A 50 5.61 -0.89 16.43
N ILE A 51 5.83 -1.55 15.28
CA ILE A 51 4.93 -2.59 14.77
C ILE A 51 5.75 -3.84 14.38
N VAL A 52 5.16 -5.02 14.55
CA VAL A 52 5.72 -6.26 13.97
C VAL A 52 5.60 -6.17 12.45
N PRO A 53 6.68 -6.44 11.69
CA PRO A 53 6.65 -6.41 10.23
C PRO A 53 5.53 -7.26 9.64
N ASN A 54 4.93 -6.81 8.54
CA ASN A 54 3.82 -7.47 7.80
C ASN A 54 2.49 -7.58 8.56
N THR A 55 2.29 -6.78 9.59
CA THR A 55 1.04 -6.79 10.36
C THR A 55 0.21 -5.52 10.20
N ASP A 56 0.59 -4.65 9.28
CA ASP A 56 -0.07 -3.36 9.00
C ASP A 56 -1.57 -3.53 8.71
N THR A 57 -1.92 -4.56 7.95
CA THR A 57 -3.33 -4.88 7.66
C THR A 57 -4.15 -5.03 8.94
N ALA A 58 -3.65 -5.77 9.93
CA ALA A 58 -4.36 -5.97 11.19
C ALA A 58 -4.55 -4.66 11.96
N LEU A 59 -3.56 -3.78 11.93
CA LEU A 59 -3.64 -2.45 12.54
C LEU A 59 -4.77 -1.62 11.92
N PHE A 60 -4.78 -1.49 10.60
CA PHE A 60 -5.78 -0.67 9.90
C PHE A 60 -7.19 -1.25 9.97
N LEU A 61 -7.34 -2.58 9.97
CA LEU A 61 -8.63 -3.24 10.21
C LEU A 61 -9.17 -2.92 11.61
N ALA A 62 -8.31 -2.95 12.64
CA ALA A 62 -8.73 -2.67 14.00
C ALA A 62 -9.07 -1.18 14.23
N MET A 63 -8.33 -0.26 13.61
CA MET A 63 -8.68 1.16 13.61
C MET A 63 -10.03 1.40 12.91
N SER A 64 -10.27 0.74 11.78
CA SER A 64 -11.55 0.79 11.06
C SER A 64 -12.70 0.25 11.92
N TYR A 65 -12.50 -0.92 12.54
CA TYR A 65 -13.47 -1.49 13.49
C TYR A 65 -13.81 -0.52 14.61
N HIS A 66 -12.78 0.08 15.22
CA HIS A 66 -12.98 1.01 16.32
C HIS A 66 -13.84 2.21 15.90
N LEU A 67 -13.51 2.88 14.81
CA LEU A 67 -14.29 4.05 14.35
C LEU A 67 -15.72 3.68 13.96
N ILE A 68 -15.93 2.52 13.32
CA ILE A 68 -17.27 2.05 12.96
C ILE A 68 -18.09 1.73 14.21
N SER A 69 -17.52 1.00 15.19
CA SER A 69 -18.20 0.66 16.43
C SER A 69 -18.61 1.87 17.26
N GLN A 70 -17.82 2.93 17.20
CA GLN A 70 -18.08 4.21 17.86
C GLN A 70 -18.94 5.17 17.02
N LYS A 71 -19.39 4.76 15.83
CA LYS A 71 -20.15 5.60 14.87
C LYS A 71 -19.42 6.90 14.50
N LYS A 72 -18.08 6.85 14.44
CA LYS A 72 -17.21 7.98 14.10
C LYS A 72 -16.73 7.97 12.65
N HIS A 73 -17.16 7.01 11.87
CA HIS A 73 -16.86 6.93 10.43
C HIS A 73 -17.68 7.96 9.63
N ASN A 74 -17.19 8.35 8.48
CA ASN A 74 -17.88 9.28 7.58
C ASN A 74 -18.87 8.54 6.70
N GLN A 75 -20.11 8.35 7.19
CA GLN A 75 -21.16 7.62 6.46
C GLN A 75 -21.50 8.29 5.13
N ALA A 76 -21.57 9.62 5.07
CA ALA A 76 -21.89 10.35 3.84
C ALA A 76 -20.86 10.11 2.72
N PHE A 77 -19.57 10.03 3.08
CA PHE A 77 -18.52 9.68 2.13
C PHE A 77 -18.67 8.23 1.65
N ILE A 78 -18.93 7.32 2.58
CA ILE A 78 -19.08 5.89 2.29
C ILE A 78 -20.24 5.67 1.32
N ASP A 79 -21.39 6.24 1.60
CA ASP A 79 -22.60 6.08 0.76
C ASP A 79 -22.41 6.60 -0.66
N LYS A 80 -21.64 7.68 -0.80
CA LYS A 80 -21.46 8.34 -2.10
C LYS A 80 -20.35 7.74 -2.94
N TYR A 81 -19.26 7.28 -2.31
CA TYR A 81 -18.00 6.99 -3.02
C TYR A 81 -17.52 5.56 -2.87
N THR A 82 -18.20 4.71 -2.11
CA THR A 82 -17.76 3.33 -1.90
C THR A 82 -18.84 2.32 -2.25
N VAL A 83 -18.43 1.07 -2.42
CA VAL A 83 -19.33 -0.08 -2.58
C VAL A 83 -18.90 -1.21 -1.65
N GLY A 84 -19.86 -1.99 -1.16
CA GLY A 84 -19.57 -3.17 -0.35
C GLY A 84 -19.27 -2.90 1.13
N PHE A 85 -19.60 -1.71 1.65
CA PHE A 85 -19.36 -1.34 3.04
C PHE A 85 -20.00 -2.33 4.04
N ASP A 86 -21.22 -2.79 3.79
CA ASP A 86 -21.88 -3.74 4.71
C ASP A 86 -21.15 -5.06 4.82
N LYS A 87 -20.56 -5.55 3.72
CA LYS A 87 -19.73 -6.77 3.74
C LYS A 87 -18.44 -6.53 4.52
N PHE A 88 -17.82 -5.38 4.32
CA PHE A 88 -16.61 -5.00 5.04
C PHE A 88 -16.88 -4.85 6.54
N ARG A 89 -17.98 -4.18 6.91
CA ARG A 89 -18.40 -4.06 8.31
C ARG A 89 -18.67 -5.43 8.95
N ALA A 90 -19.41 -6.32 8.26
CA ALA A 90 -19.66 -7.67 8.75
C ALA A 90 -18.35 -8.45 8.98
N TYR A 91 -17.38 -8.33 8.07
CA TYR A 91 -16.05 -8.91 8.23
C TYR A 91 -15.30 -8.34 9.45
N LEU A 92 -15.33 -7.02 9.64
CA LEU A 92 -14.70 -6.38 10.79
C LEU A 92 -15.35 -6.82 12.11
N GLU A 93 -16.66 -6.99 12.13
CA GLU A 93 -17.43 -7.40 13.30
C GLU A 93 -17.36 -8.92 13.58
N GLY A 94 -16.70 -9.70 12.72
CA GLY A 94 -16.66 -11.17 12.83
C GLY A 94 -18.00 -11.83 12.54
N LYS A 95 -18.82 -11.17 11.72
CA LYS A 95 -20.15 -11.64 11.27
C LYS A 95 -20.14 -12.07 9.80
N ASP A 96 -18.97 -12.28 9.25
CA ASP A 96 -18.81 -12.77 7.88
C ASP A 96 -19.14 -14.27 7.79
N LYS A 97 -19.34 -14.73 6.56
CA LYS A 97 -19.66 -16.15 6.29
C LYS A 97 -18.56 -17.13 6.70
N ASP A 98 -17.34 -16.66 6.84
CA ASP A 98 -16.16 -17.49 7.11
C ASP A 98 -15.86 -17.60 8.62
N GLY A 99 -16.69 -16.95 9.47
CA GLY A 99 -16.60 -17.05 10.93
C GLY A 99 -15.29 -16.51 11.51
N THR A 100 -14.69 -15.52 10.84
CA THR A 100 -13.44 -14.93 11.31
C THR A 100 -13.66 -14.10 12.59
N PRO A 101 -12.66 -13.99 13.49
CA PRO A 101 -12.84 -13.21 14.71
C PRO A 101 -13.04 -11.72 14.41
N ALA A 102 -13.76 -11.02 15.27
CA ALA A 102 -13.89 -9.56 15.19
C ALA A 102 -12.52 -8.89 15.25
N LYS A 103 -12.31 -7.88 14.39
CA LYS A 103 -11.04 -7.19 14.21
C LYS A 103 -10.86 -6.08 15.25
N THR A 104 -11.04 -6.43 16.53
CA THR A 104 -10.96 -5.46 17.63
C THR A 104 -9.52 -4.94 17.85
N PRO A 105 -9.33 -3.80 18.52
CA PRO A 105 -7.99 -3.36 18.93
C PRO A 105 -7.23 -4.41 19.75
N GLU A 106 -7.92 -5.20 20.59
CA GLU A 106 -7.32 -6.29 21.37
C GLU A 106 -6.86 -7.46 20.49
N TRP A 107 -7.62 -7.79 19.45
CA TRP A 107 -7.23 -8.78 18.46
C TRP A 107 -5.96 -8.33 17.73
N ALA A 108 -5.94 -7.07 17.24
CA ALA A 108 -4.80 -6.54 16.52
C ALA A 108 -3.56 -6.37 17.41
N ALA A 109 -3.72 -6.01 18.67
CA ALA A 109 -2.60 -5.86 19.60
C ALA A 109 -1.77 -7.14 19.74
N LYS A 110 -2.43 -8.30 19.74
CA LYS A 110 -1.76 -9.62 19.80
C LYS A 110 -0.93 -9.92 18.54
N ILE A 111 -1.33 -9.36 17.40
CA ILE A 111 -0.69 -9.59 16.09
C ILE A 111 0.42 -8.56 15.85
N THR A 112 0.10 -7.29 16.10
CA THR A 112 0.95 -6.16 15.71
C THR A 112 1.99 -5.79 16.77
N GLY A 113 1.77 -6.19 18.02
CA GLY A 113 2.55 -5.71 19.15
C GLY A 113 2.21 -4.27 19.57
N VAL A 114 1.31 -3.59 18.86
CA VAL A 114 0.85 -2.23 19.21
C VAL A 114 -0.23 -2.35 20.30
N PRO A 115 -0.08 -1.69 21.47
CA PRO A 115 -1.09 -1.76 22.53
C PRO A 115 -2.47 -1.33 22.05
N ALA A 116 -3.52 -2.04 22.45
CA ALA A 116 -4.90 -1.77 22.04
C ALA A 116 -5.35 -0.32 22.34
N ALA A 117 -4.91 0.25 23.46
CA ALA A 117 -5.15 1.66 23.79
C ALA A 117 -4.53 2.59 22.75
N ARG A 118 -3.31 2.29 22.30
CA ARG A 118 -2.61 3.08 21.27
C ARG A 118 -3.30 2.98 19.90
N ILE A 119 -3.82 1.80 19.55
CA ILE A 119 -4.60 1.61 18.32
C ILE A 119 -5.83 2.50 18.31
N ARG A 120 -6.55 2.59 19.43
CA ARG A 120 -7.71 3.49 19.58
C ARG A 120 -7.31 4.95 19.48
N GLU A 121 -6.27 5.35 20.21
CA GLU A 121 -5.75 6.70 20.17
C GLU A 121 -5.37 7.15 18.76
N LEU A 122 -4.67 6.29 18.00
CA LEU A 122 -4.31 6.57 16.61
C LEU A 122 -5.55 6.75 15.73
N ALA A 123 -6.54 5.88 15.85
CA ALA A 123 -7.77 5.98 15.09
C ALA A 123 -8.53 7.29 15.38
N GLU A 124 -8.67 7.65 16.66
CA GLU A 124 -9.33 8.87 17.10
C GLU A 124 -8.58 10.13 16.64
N LEU A 125 -7.25 10.13 16.75
CA LEU A 125 -6.42 11.23 16.31
C LEU A 125 -6.55 11.45 14.79
N MET A 126 -6.46 10.39 14.01
CA MET A 126 -6.57 10.46 12.55
C MET A 126 -7.98 10.87 12.09
N GLN A 127 -9.01 10.51 12.84
CA GLN A 127 -10.37 10.93 12.57
C GLN A 127 -10.61 12.41 12.90
N SER A 128 -10.01 12.91 13.98
CA SER A 128 -10.24 14.28 14.46
C SER A 128 -9.39 15.35 13.75
N LYS A 129 -8.41 14.96 12.95
CA LYS A 129 -7.46 15.84 12.25
C LYS A 129 -7.45 15.61 10.76
N ARG A 130 -7.02 16.61 10.00
CA ARG A 130 -6.65 16.41 8.61
C ARG A 130 -5.45 15.48 8.55
N THR A 131 -5.64 14.29 8.00
CA THR A 131 -4.64 13.24 8.02
C THR A 131 -4.34 12.77 6.61
N GLN A 132 -3.06 12.75 6.26
CA GLN A 132 -2.56 12.06 5.09
C GLN A 132 -1.92 10.74 5.51
N LEU A 133 -2.35 9.66 4.90
CA LEU A 133 -1.78 8.33 5.08
C LEU A 133 -0.76 8.09 3.97
N ALA A 134 0.48 7.87 4.34
CA ALA A 134 1.54 7.56 3.39
C ALA A 134 2.12 6.18 3.67
N ALA A 135 2.35 5.39 2.64
CA ALA A 135 2.97 4.09 2.75
C ALA A 135 4.03 3.91 1.69
N SER A 136 5.12 3.28 2.08
CA SER A 136 6.26 2.96 1.22
C SER A 136 6.07 1.59 0.55
N TRP A 137 6.82 1.33 -0.50
CA TRP A 137 6.79 0.06 -1.23
C TRP A 137 7.31 -1.14 -0.43
N ALA A 138 8.01 -0.92 0.66
CA ALA A 138 8.54 -2.01 1.46
C ALA A 138 7.45 -2.98 1.93
N ILE A 139 6.27 -2.47 2.28
CA ILE A 139 5.16 -3.28 2.81
C ILE A 139 4.56 -4.26 1.79
N GLN A 140 4.76 -4.03 0.48
CA GLN A 140 4.27 -4.95 -0.54
C GLN A 140 5.21 -6.15 -0.77
N ARG A 141 6.45 -6.08 -0.28
CA ARG A 141 7.44 -7.13 -0.49
C ARG A 141 7.34 -8.25 0.53
N ALA A 142 6.14 -8.76 0.69
CA ALA A 142 5.80 -9.77 1.66
C ALA A 142 4.66 -10.65 1.15
N HIS A 143 4.41 -11.76 1.83
CA HIS A 143 3.24 -12.58 1.58
C HIS A 143 1.97 -11.75 1.83
N HIS A 144 1.06 -11.72 0.84
CA HIS A 144 -0.12 -10.85 0.83
C HIS A 144 0.20 -9.35 0.95
N GLY A 145 1.32 -8.91 0.37
CA GLY A 145 1.78 -7.51 0.43
C GLY A 145 0.85 -6.49 -0.23
N GLU A 146 -0.13 -6.93 -1.02
CA GLU A 146 -1.20 -6.08 -1.55
C GLU A 146 -2.22 -5.66 -0.48
N MET A 147 -2.41 -6.47 0.55
CA MET A 147 -3.46 -6.28 1.56
C MET A 147 -3.28 -5.02 2.43
N PRO A 148 -2.06 -4.64 2.86
CA PRO A 148 -1.86 -3.41 3.61
C PRO A 148 -2.35 -2.16 2.86
N TYR A 149 -2.09 -2.05 1.57
CA TYR A 149 -2.55 -0.90 0.76
C TYR A 149 -4.07 -0.83 0.71
N TRP A 150 -4.73 -1.97 0.52
CA TRP A 150 -6.19 -2.04 0.54
C TRP A 150 -6.75 -1.64 1.90
N ALA A 151 -6.13 -2.09 2.98
CA ALA A 151 -6.54 -1.74 4.33
C ALA A 151 -6.38 -0.23 4.61
N ILE A 152 -5.28 0.38 4.15
CA ILE A 152 -5.03 1.82 4.27
C ILE A 152 -6.07 2.63 3.46
N VAL A 153 -6.37 2.22 2.21
CA VAL A 153 -7.39 2.89 1.39
C VAL A 153 -8.77 2.75 2.03
N ASN A 154 -9.13 1.56 2.51
CA ASN A 154 -10.39 1.35 3.21
C ASN A 154 -10.49 2.24 4.46
N PHE A 155 -9.41 2.35 5.23
CA PHE A 155 -9.38 3.23 6.40
C PHE A 155 -9.53 4.71 6.01
N ALA A 156 -8.90 5.16 4.93
CA ALA A 156 -9.09 6.51 4.40
C ALA A 156 -10.54 6.77 3.96
N CYS A 157 -11.23 5.76 3.41
CA CYS A 157 -12.66 5.85 3.13
C CYS A 157 -13.50 5.97 4.42
N ILE A 158 -13.14 5.24 5.47
CA ILE A 158 -13.79 5.35 6.79
C ILE A 158 -13.63 6.77 7.37
N LEU A 159 -12.44 7.37 7.20
CA LEU A 159 -12.21 8.77 7.59
C LEU A 159 -12.96 9.77 6.69
N GLY A 160 -13.26 9.39 5.44
CA GLY A 160 -13.91 10.27 4.46
C GLY A 160 -13.01 11.38 3.95
N ASN A 161 -11.70 11.16 3.92
CA ASN A 161 -10.72 12.21 3.65
C ASN A 161 -10.04 12.13 2.27
N ILE A 162 -10.42 11.18 1.42
CA ILE A 162 -9.89 11.06 0.07
C ILE A 162 -10.41 12.19 -0.82
N GLY A 163 -9.50 12.82 -1.56
CA GLY A 163 -9.81 13.92 -2.48
C GLY A 163 -9.83 15.30 -1.83
N LEU A 164 -9.52 15.39 -0.54
CA LEU A 164 -9.42 16.67 0.16
C LEU A 164 -7.95 17.13 0.23
N PRO A 165 -7.66 18.44 0.12
CA PRO A 165 -6.29 18.97 0.17
C PRO A 165 -5.54 18.57 1.45
N GLY A 166 -4.35 17.98 1.29
CA GLY A 166 -3.49 17.55 2.40
C GLY A 166 -4.03 16.36 3.20
N GLN A 167 -4.91 15.56 2.60
CA GLN A 167 -5.52 14.38 3.21
C GLN A 167 -5.52 13.20 2.22
N GLY A 168 -6.08 12.08 2.64
CA GLY A 168 -6.21 10.88 1.83
C GLY A 168 -5.00 9.97 1.92
N VAL A 169 -4.66 9.33 0.81
CA VAL A 169 -3.59 8.34 0.73
C VAL A 169 -2.51 8.75 -0.25
N GLY A 170 -1.25 8.41 0.05
CA GLY A 170 -0.11 8.58 -0.83
C GLY A 170 0.77 7.34 -0.80
N PHE A 171 0.92 6.71 -1.96
CA PHE A 171 1.74 5.52 -2.13
C PHE A 171 2.83 5.80 -3.14
N SER A 172 4.09 5.65 -2.72
CA SER A 172 5.23 5.65 -3.64
C SER A 172 5.22 6.77 -4.69
N TRP A 173 5.35 7.98 -4.25
CA TRP A 173 5.25 9.20 -5.07
C TRP A 173 6.32 9.33 -6.16
N HIS A 174 7.32 8.47 -6.17
CA HIS A 174 8.49 8.56 -7.04
C HIS A 174 8.33 7.92 -8.42
N TYR A 175 7.27 7.16 -8.66
CA TYR A 175 7.02 6.56 -9.98
C TYR A 175 6.06 7.40 -10.82
N GLY A 176 6.38 7.51 -12.09
CA GLY A 176 5.52 8.16 -13.06
C GLY A 176 5.50 9.67 -13.01
N GLY A 177 6.55 10.31 -12.45
CA GLY A 177 6.60 11.77 -12.34
C GLY A 177 5.53 12.34 -11.42
N GLY A 178 4.82 11.47 -10.70
CA GLY A 178 3.81 11.86 -9.74
C GLY A 178 4.46 12.41 -8.50
N GLY A 179 4.49 13.69 -8.32
CA GLY A 179 5.02 14.32 -7.12
C GLY A 179 5.72 15.64 -7.38
N THR A 180 6.10 15.89 -8.59
CA THR A 180 6.56 17.22 -8.97
C THR A 180 5.54 17.84 -9.92
N ALA A 181 4.51 18.43 -9.34
CA ALA A 181 3.53 19.22 -10.09
C ALA A 181 4.19 20.36 -10.92
N GLN A 182 5.47 20.57 -10.75
CA GLN A 182 6.22 21.63 -11.40
C GLN A 182 7.26 21.14 -12.39
N SER A 183 7.65 19.88 -12.39
CA SER A 183 8.46 19.37 -13.48
C SER A 183 7.55 19.12 -14.68
N GLY A 184 7.17 20.16 -15.35
CA GLY A 184 6.58 20.10 -16.70
C GLY A 184 7.55 19.52 -17.73
N GLY A 185 8.55 18.77 -17.27
CA GLY A 185 9.43 17.97 -18.08
C GLY A 185 8.68 16.72 -18.54
N THR A 186 8.37 16.66 -19.81
CA THR A 186 8.09 15.40 -20.47
C THR A 186 9.23 14.46 -20.17
N ALA A 187 8.94 13.27 -19.63
CA ALA A 187 9.92 12.21 -19.55
C ALA A 187 10.59 12.08 -20.92
N PRO A 188 11.94 12.01 -20.99
CA PRO A 188 12.60 11.86 -22.27
C PRO A 188 11.99 10.68 -23.00
N THR A 189 11.57 10.89 -24.23
CA THR A 189 11.04 9.83 -25.07
C THR A 189 12.10 8.75 -25.20
N GLY A 190 11.82 7.57 -24.72
CA GLY A 190 12.71 6.43 -24.90
C GLY A 190 12.94 6.11 -26.37
N LEU A 191 13.88 5.24 -26.65
CA LEU A 191 14.06 4.69 -28.00
C LEU A 191 12.74 4.11 -28.50
N SER A 192 12.48 4.26 -29.80
CA SER A 192 11.29 3.68 -30.40
C SER A 192 11.25 2.16 -30.17
N GLN A 193 10.20 1.69 -29.55
CA GLN A 193 10.00 0.27 -29.23
C GLN A 193 9.22 -0.47 -30.34
N GLY A 194 8.82 0.22 -31.38
CA GLY A 194 7.95 -0.33 -32.41
C GLY A 194 6.56 -0.69 -31.86
N ARG A 195 5.90 -1.63 -32.53
CA ARG A 195 4.58 -2.11 -32.13
C ARG A 195 4.67 -3.56 -31.67
N ASN A 196 4.26 -3.83 -30.43
CA ASN A 196 4.15 -5.21 -29.95
C ASN A 196 2.97 -5.93 -30.65
N PRO A 197 3.22 -6.94 -31.48
CA PRO A 197 2.16 -7.68 -32.15
C PRO A 197 1.43 -8.66 -31.20
N VAL A 198 2.04 -8.98 -30.05
CA VAL A 198 1.48 -9.95 -29.10
C VAL A 198 0.54 -9.24 -28.14
N LYS A 199 -0.73 -9.60 -28.18
CA LYS A 199 -1.78 -9.04 -27.31
C LYS A 199 -2.14 -9.95 -26.12
N LYS A 200 -1.28 -10.93 -25.82
CA LYS A 200 -1.50 -11.84 -24.70
C LYS A 200 -0.93 -11.24 -23.41
N ILE A 201 -1.65 -11.45 -22.31
CA ILE A 201 -1.28 -10.98 -20.97
C ILE A 201 -0.94 -12.20 -20.12
N CYS A 202 0.16 -12.12 -19.38
CA CYS A 202 0.45 -13.01 -18.27
C CYS A 202 0.85 -12.13 -17.07
N PRO A 203 0.12 -12.20 -15.94
CA PRO A 203 0.53 -11.49 -14.73
C PRO A 203 1.93 -11.95 -14.26
N ALA A 204 2.78 -11.02 -13.86
CA ALA A 204 4.14 -11.33 -13.42
C ALA A 204 4.18 -12.35 -12.28
N SER A 205 3.19 -12.31 -11.38
CA SER A 205 3.05 -13.29 -10.29
C SER A 205 2.70 -14.72 -10.74
N ARG A 206 2.35 -14.93 -12.01
CA ARG A 206 1.96 -16.23 -12.57
C ARG A 206 2.95 -16.81 -13.57
N ILE A 207 4.17 -16.31 -13.61
CA ILE A 207 5.19 -16.81 -14.54
C ILE A 207 5.46 -18.29 -14.32
N ASN A 208 5.62 -18.73 -13.07
CA ASN A 208 5.84 -20.15 -12.74
C ASN A 208 4.65 -21.02 -13.21
N GLU A 209 3.43 -20.59 -12.88
CA GLU A 209 2.22 -21.31 -13.33
C GLU A 209 2.14 -21.39 -14.86
N MET A 210 2.49 -20.33 -15.57
CA MET A 210 2.54 -20.29 -17.03
C MET A 210 3.56 -21.28 -17.60
N LEU A 211 4.74 -21.37 -17.01
CA LEU A 211 5.80 -22.26 -17.48
C LEU A 211 5.46 -23.73 -17.26
N LEU A 212 4.81 -24.04 -16.13
CA LEU A 212 4.41 -25.39 -15.77
C LEU A 212 3.14 -25.87 -16.50
N ASN A 213 2.29 -24.95 -16.96
CA ASN A 213 0.99 -25.29 -17.53
C ASN A 213 0.74 -24.66 -18.91
N PRO A 214 1.58 -24.89 -19.92
CA PRO A 214 1.37 -24.33 -21.25
C PRO A 214 0.03 -24.83 -21.83
N GLY A 215 -0.76 -23.91 -22.38
CA GLY A 215 -2.07 -24.21 -22.95
C GLY A 215 -3.24 -24.22 -21.96
N LYS A 216 -2.98 -24.15 -20.66
CA LYS A 216 -4.05 -24.08 -19.64
C LYS A 216 -4.76 -22.71 -19.68
N GLU A 217 -6.08 -22.73 -19.54
CA GLU A 217 -6.89 -21.52 -19.40
C GLU A 217 -6.80 -20.96 -17.97
N PHE A 218 -6.73 -19.64 -17.85
CA PHE A 218 -6.82 -18.93 -16.56
C PHE A 218 -7.68 -17.69 -16.69
N THR A 219 -8.23 -17.23 -15.58
CA THR A 219 -9.02 -16.00 -15.52
C THR A 219 -8.21 -14.87 -14.88
N TYR A 220 -8.24 -13.71 -15.51
CA TYR A 220 -7.63 -12.49 -15.00
C TYR A 220 -8.52 -11.28 -15.31
N ASN A 221 -8.84 -10.45 -14.30
CA ASN A 221 -9.73 -9.31 -14.43
C ASN A 221 -11.06 -9.62 -15.15
N GLY A 222 -11.67 -10.77 -14.83
CA GLY A 222 -12.94 -11.21 -15.42
C GLY A 222 -12.86 -11.76 -16.84
N SER A 223 -11.68 -11.75 -17.47
CA SER A 223 -11.45 -12.28 -18.81
C SER A 223 -10.67 -13.60 -18.78
N LYS A 224 -10.92 -14.45 -19.77
CA LYS A 224 -10.22 -15.73 -19.94
C LYS A 224 -9.02 -15.58 -20.86
N TYR A 225 -7.91 -16.18 -20.46
CA TYR A 225 -6.66 -16.21 -21.21
C TYR A 225 -6.09 -17.62 -21.22
N THR A 226 -5.23 -17.91 -22.18
CA THR A 226 -4.55 -19.20 -22.27
C THR A 226 -3.04 -18.98 -22.18
N TYR A 227 -2.37 -19.75 -21.34
CA TYR A 227 -0.92 -19.67 -21.21
C TYR A 227 -0.23 -20.06 -22.52
N PRO A 228 0.71 -19.25 -23.01
CA PRO A 228 1.50 -19.61 -24.18
C PRO A 228 2.50 -20.73 -23.86
N LYS A 229 2.91 -21.47 -24.86
CA LYS A 229 4.09 -22.35 -24.78
C LYS A 229 5.33 -21.49 -24.95
N VAL A 230 5.95 -21.10 -23.84
CA VAL A 230 7.20 -20.30 -23.85
C VAL A 230 8.37 -21.19 -24.23
N LYS A 231 9.21 -20.71 -25.15
CA LYS A 231 10.42 -21.43 -25.60
C LYS A 231 11.71 -20.75 -25.18
N LEU A 232 11.66 -19.46 -24.91
CA LEU A 232 12.81 -18.66 -24.50
C LEU A 232 12.34 -17.55 -23.58
N ILE A 233 13.09 -17.33 -22.50
CA ILE A 233 12.96 -16.16 -21.64
C ILE A 233 14.27 -15.40 -21.69
N TYR A 234 14.19 -14.12 -22.04
CA TYR A 234 15.34 -13.23 -22.03
C TYR A 234 15.21 -12.27 -20.84
N ASN A 235 16.12 -12.39 -19.87
CA ASN A 235 16.16 -11.53 -18.70
C ASN A 235 17.11 -10.36 -18.93
N ALA A 236 16.59 -9.14 -18.96
CA ALA A 236 17.36 -7.93 -19.09
C ALA A 236 17.20 -7.08 -17.81
N GLY A 237 18.31 -6.84 -17.12
CA GLY A 237 18.31 -5.95 -15.96
C GLY A 237 17.69 -6.49 -14.68
N ASN A 238 17.41 -7.78 -14.60
CA ASN A 238 16.92 -8.41 -13.38
C ASN A 238 17.58 -9.77 -13.10
N ASN A 239 17.36 -10.27 -11.88
CA ASN A 239 17.70 -11.63 -11.50
C ASN A 239 16.41 -12.40 -11.17
N ALA A 240 16.00 -13.30 -12.06
CA ALA A 240 14.78 -14.08 -11.90
C ALA A 240 14.76 -14.87 -10.57
N PHE A 241 15.90 -15.40 -10.15
CA PHE A 241 16.04 -16.20 -8.92
C PHE A 241 16.10 -15.38 -7.62
N SER A 242 15.98 -14.07 -7.67
CA SER A 242 15.89 -13.24 -6.45
C SER A 242 14.67 -12.29 -6.44
N HIS A 243 14.02 -12.11 -7.59
CA HIS A 243 12.90 -11.18 -7.71
C HIS A 243 11.57 -11.85 -8.05
N GLN A 244 11.59 -13.11 -8.48
CA GLN A 244 10.38 -13.85 -8.82
C GLN A 244 9.71 -14.45 -7.59
N GLN A 245 8.39 -14.61 -7.65
CA GLN A 245 7.63 -15.33 -6.63
C GLN A 245 7.90 -16.83 -6.72
N ASP A 246 7.83 -17.51 -5.58
CA ASP A 246 8.01 -18.96 -5.45
C ASP A 246 9.26 -19.49 -6.19
N LEU A 247 10.42 -19.11 -5.67
CA LEU A 247 11.70 -19.47 -6.26
C LEU A 247 11.96 -20.98 -6.28
N ASN A 248 11.41 -21.71 -5.31
CA ASN A 248 11.54 -23.16 -5.25
C ASN A 248 10.80 -23.85 -6.40
N GLU A 249 9.66 -23.32 -6.78
CA GLU A 249 8.92 -23.81 -7.93
C GLU A 249 9.55 -23.37 -9.25
N LEU A 250 10.10 -22.15 -9.32
CA LEU A 250 10.83 -21.69 -10.50
C LEU A 250 12.09 -22.52 -10.80
N ALA A 251 12.72 -23.08 -9.78
CA ALA A 251 13.93 -23.89 -9.91
C ALA A 251 13.68 -25.34 -10.35
N ARG A 252 12.44 -25.79 -10.39
CA ARG A 252 12.03 -27.11 -10.89
C ARG A 252 11.90 -27.14 -12.41
#